data_f9dac33301e5ec570fe90ab0a35f7fa5
#
_entry.id   f9dac33301e5ec570fe90ab0a35f7fa5
#
_cell.length_a   1.000
_cell.length_b   1.000
_cell.length_c   1.000
_cell.angle_alpha   90.00
_cell.angle_beta   90.00
_cell.angle_gamma   90.00
#
_symmetry.space_group_name_H-M   'P 1'
#
loop_
_entity.id
_entity.type
_entity.pdbx_description
1 polymer ?
#
loop_
_entity_poly.entity_id
_entity_poly.type
_entity_poly.pdbx_seq_one_letter_code
_entity_poly.pdbx_strand_id
1 'polypeptide(L)'
;LVCSAEHHPRTDPAIIVLVKDSKDRILLGRQKVWPEKRFSTFAGFVEPGESFESCVIREVAEECGGIVTEMKYLGSQPWPFPASVMIAYEAVISNPDSVVADGQEIEEIVWLTREELKSKCESGELLLPPIISVARAMINAWYGPAAESELSGQSWRN
;
A
#
# COMPACT_ATOMS: atom_id res chain seq x y z
N LEU A 1 22.59 29.93 20.92
CA LEU A 1 22.04 28.60 21.25
C LEU A 1 21.70 28.60 22.74
N VAL A 2 20.43 28.51 23.08
CA VAL A 2 19.89 28.70 24.44
C VAL A 2 19.58 27.35 25.11
N CYS A 3 19.73 26.25 24.40
CA CYS A 3 19.36 24.91 24.87
C CYS A 3 20.57 23.96 24.69
N SER A 4 20.94 23.27 25.78
CA SER A 4 21.95 22.19 25.74
C SER A 4 21.34 20.81 25.50
N ALA A 5 20.08 20.74 25.10
CA ALA A 5 19.43 19.47 24.79
C ALA A 5 19.97 18.84 23.50
N GLU A 6 20.21 17.55 23.54
CA GLU A 6 20.52 16.76 22.34
C GLU A 6 19.27 16.55 21.51
N HIS A 7 19.37 16.78 20.21
CA HIS A 7 18.29 16.57 19.26
C HIS A 7 18.74 15.56 18.23
N HIS A 8 17.98 14.46 18.12
CA HIS A 8 18.22 13.44 17.11
C HIS A 8 17.24 13.62 15.94
N PRO A 9 17.71 13.61 14.68
CA PRO A 9 16.81 13.58 13.53
C PRO A 9 15.87 12.38 13.65
N ARG A 10 14.57 12.61 13.40
CA ARG A 10 13.55 11.57 13.47
C ARG A 10 13.29 11.03 12.07
N THR A 11 13.22 9.71 11.96
CA THR A 11 12.70 9.00 10.79
C THR A 11 11.78 7.89 11.29
N ASP A 12 10.53 7.93 10.88
CA ASP A 12 9.51 6.96 11.31
C ASP A 12 9.39 5.86 10.26
N PRO A 13 9.74 4.60 10.59
CA PRO A 13 9.57 3.50 9.67
C PRO A 13 8.09 3.14 9.55
N ALA A 14 7.63 2.95 8.31
CA ALA A 14 6.33 2.42 8.00
C ALA A 14 6.46 1.37 6.89
N ILE A 15 5.78 0.24 7.02
CA ILE A 15 5.69 -0.72 5.93
C ILE A 15 4.65 -0.25 4.91
N ILE A 16 4.83 -0.69 3.68
CA ILE A 16 3.83 -0.60 2.64
C ILE A 16 3.83 -1.91 1.87
N VAL A 17 2.66 -2.51 1.69
CA VAL A 17 2.55 -3.88 1.20
C VAL A 17 1.56 -4.03 0.06
N LEU A 18 2.01 -4.62 -1.06
CA LEU A 18 1.17 -5.08 -2.15
C LEU A 18 0.70 -6.49 -1.82
N VAL A 19 -0.55 -6.63 -1.44
CA VAL A 19 -1.18 -7.92 -1.11
C VAL A 19 -1.67 -8.60 -2.39
N LYS A 20 -1.32 -9.88 -2.54
CA LYS A 20 -1.74 -10.74 -3.66
C LYS A 20 -2.42 -12.01 -3.18
N ASP A 21 -3.18 -12.62 -4.07
CA ASP A 21 -3.65 -13.98 -3.92
C ASP A 21 -2.85 -14.97 -4.80
N SER A 22 -3.19 -16.27 -4.69
CA SER A 22 -2.57 -17.33 -5.48
C SER A 22 -2.88 -17.26 -6.99
N LYS A 23 -3.83 -16.41 -7.40
CA LYS A 23 -4.21 -16.16 -8.81
C LYS A 23 -3.55 -14.90 -9.36
N ASP A 24 -2.60 -14.32 -8.62
CA ASP A 24 -1.89 -13.09 -8.96
C ASP A 24 -2.80 -11.85 -9.09
N ARG A 25 -3.97 -11.84 -8.43
CA ARG A 25 -4.76 -10.62 -8.25
C ARG A 25 -4.14 -9.78 -7.13
N ILE A 26 -4.26 -8.47 -7.21
CA ILE A 26 -3.88 -7.55 -6.13
C ILE A 26 -5.11 -7.09 -5.34
N LEU A 27 -4.91 -6.88 -4.05
CA LEU A 27 -5.87 -6.25 -3.17
C LEU A 27 -5.48 -4.79 -2.97
N LEU A 28 -6.39 -3.87 -3.26
CA LEU A 28 -6.24 -2.46 -2.94
C LEU A 28 -7.29 -2.04 -1.92
N GLY A 29 -6.91 -1.10 -1.05
CA GLY A 29 -7.77 -0.53 -0.02
C GLY A 29 -7.99 0.97 -0.23
N ARG A 30 -9.11 1.48 0.26
CA ARG A 30 -9.43 2.89 0.35
C ARG A 30 -9.68 3.28 1.80
N GLN A 31 -8.89 4.22 2.30
CA GLN A 31 -9.11 4.76 3.64
C GLN A 31 -10.37 5.64 3.67
N LYS A 32 -11.08 5.58 4.78
CA LYS A 32 -12.32 6.32 5.03
C LYS A 32 -12.17 7.84 4.87
N VAL A 33 -10.99 8.37 5.18
CA VAL A 33 -10.68 9.80 5.09
C VAL A 33 -10.30 10.26 3.68
N TRP A 34 -10.09 9.34 2.76
CA TRP A 34 -9.75 9.70 1.39
C TRP A 34 -11.01 10.00 0.57
N PRO A 35 -10.91 10.89 -0.42
CA PRO A 35 -11.96 11.05 -1.42
C PRO A 35 -12.31 9.71 -2.07
N GLU A 36 -13.54 9.60 -2.50
CA GLU A 36 -14.02 8.44 -3.25
C GLU A 36 -13.09 8.07 -4.41
N LYS A 37 -13.07 6.79 -4.77
CA LYS A 37 -12.30 6.20 -5.88
C LYS A 37 -10.77 6.17 -5.70
N ARG A 38 -10.21 6.72 -4.63
CA ARG A 38 -8.76 6.70 -4.37
C ARG A 38 -8.38 5.41 -3.65
N PHE A 39 -7.72 4.51 -4.35
CA PHE A 39 -7.26 3.23 -3.80
C PHE A 39 -5.73 3.17 -3.78
N SER A 40 -5.19 2.45 -2.82
CA SER A 40 -3.76 2.22 -2.64
C SER A 40 -3.49 0.83 -2.07
N THR A 41 -2.21 0.50 -1.97
CA THR A 41 -1.69 -0.61 -1.18
C THR A 41 -1.81 -0.31 0.31
N PHE A 42 -1.81 -1.35 1.15
CA PHE A 42 -1.89 -1.23 2.61
C PHE A 42 -0.58 -0.69 3.18
N ALA A 43 -0.65 0.04 4.29
CA ALA A 43 0.54 0.62 4.91
C ALA A 43 0.30 0.97 6.37
N GLY A 44 1.28 0.71 7.23
CA GLY A 44 1.21 1.07 8.64
C GLY A 44 2.56 1.32 9.28
N PHE A 45 2.56 2.01 10.41
CA PHE A 45 3.77 2.30 11.15
C PHE A 45 4.28 1.09 11.92
N VAL A 46 5.59 0.95 11.93
CA VAL A 46 6.27 -0.07 12.72
C VAL A 46 6.23 0.33 14.19
N GLU A 47 5.74 -0.57 15.04
CA GLU A 47 5.67 -0.36 16.47
C GLU A 47 7.04 -0.58 17.17
N PRO A 48 7.29 0.04 18.34
CA PRO A 48 8.52 -0.17 19.09
C PRO A 48 8.77 -1.65 19.43
N GLY A 49 9.89 -2.20 18.92
CA GLY A 49 10.26 -3.60 19.13
C GLY A 49 9.70 -4.58 18.11
N GLU A 50 8.93 -4.09 17.14
CA GLU A 50 8.39 -4.89 16.05
C GLU A 50 9.39 -5.01 14.89
N SER A 51 9.47 -6.17 14.24
CA SER A 51 10.17 -6.30 12.96
C SER A 51 9.31 -5.83 11.80
N PHE A 52 9.91 -5.50 10.67
CA PHE A 52 9.16 -5.10 9.47
C PHE A 52 8.21 -6.20 8.99
N GLU A 53 8.68 -7.45 9.05
CA GLU A 53 7.89 -8.63 8.66
C GLU A 53 6.69 -8.84 9.59
N SER A 54 6.87 -8.64 10.90
CA SER A 54 5.77 -8.71 11.87
C SER A 54 4.76 -7.60 11.63
N CYS A 55 5.22 -6.39 11.32
CA CYS A 55 4.38 -5.26 10.97
C CYS A 55 3.55 -5.55 9.71
N VAL A 56 4.13 -6.14 8.66
CA VAL A 56 3.38 -6.56 7.46
C VAL A 56 2.26 -7.54 7.82
N ILE A 57 2.55 -8.55 8.66
CA ILE A 57 1.55 -9.54 9.07
C ILE A 57 0.43 -8.87 9.87
N ARG A 58 0.78 -8.01 10.82
CA ARG A 58 -0.18 -7.31 11.68
C ARG A 58 -1.07 -6.38 10.87
N GLU A 59 -0.49 -5.48 10.06
CA GLU A 59 -1.26 -4.50 9.29
C GLU A 59 -2.20 -5.18 8.28
N VAL A 60 -1.75 -6.22 7.56
CA VAL A 60 -2.62 -6.97 6.65
C VAL A 60 -3.76 -7.66 7.41
N ALA A 61 -3.49 -8.19 8.61
CA ALA A 61 -4.53 -8.79 9.43
C ALA A 61 -5.51 -7.76 9.99
N GLU A 62 -5.04 -6.59 10.44
CA GLU A 62 -5.86 -5.52 11.01
C GLU A 62 -6.71 -4.83 9.94
N GLU A 63 -6.12 -4.44 8.80
CA GLU A 63 -6.80 -3.65 7.77
C GLU A 63 -7.77 -4.47 6.90
N CYS A 64 -7.51 -5.77 6.71
CA CYS A 64 -8.38 -6.59 5.85
C CYS A 64 -8.61 -8.04 6.30
N GLY A 65 -8.08 -8.47 7.44
CA GLY A 65 -8.22 -9.87 7.90
C GLY A 65 -7.43 -10.88 7.07
N GLY A 66 -6.43 -10.43 6.31
CA GLY A 66 -5.60 -11.28 5.48
C GLY A 66 -4.61 -12.12 6.29
N ILE A 67 -4.42 -13.39 5.92
CA ILE A 67 -3.45 -14.30 6.53
C ILE A 67 -2.25 -14.41 5.58
N VAL A 68 -1.17 -13.69 5.89
CA VAL A 68 0.06 -13.68 5.10
C VAL A 68 0.78 -15.02 5.22
N THR A 69 1.13 -15.62 4.08
CA THR A 69 1.89 -16.89 3.99
C THR A 69 3.28 -16.72 3.40
N GLU A 70 3.42 -15.76 2.52
CA GLU A 70 4.70 -15.43 1.88
C GLU A 70 4.85 -13.92 1.82
N MET A 71 6.08 -13.43 1.95
CA MET A 71 6.39 -12.02 1.75
C MET A 71 7.78 -11.83 1.16
N LYS A 72 7.95 -10.73 0.44
CA LYS A 72 9.21 -10.36 -0.20
C LYS A 72 9.46 -8.87 -0.03
N TYR A 73 10.63 -8.51 0.51
CA TYR A 73 11.12 -7.14 0.53
C TYR A 73 11.42 -6.65 -0.89
N LEU A 74 10.94 -5.47 -1.24
CA LEU A 74 11.10 -4.87 -2.56
C LEU A 74 12.05 -3.69 -2.57
N GLY A 75 12.14 -2.94 -1.48
CA GLY A 75 12.95 -1.74 -1.37
C GLY A 75 12.42 -0.75 -0.35
N SER A 76 12.99 0.44 -0.33
CA SER A 76 12.53 1.53 0.55
C SER A 76 12.48 2.86 -0.17
N GLN A 77 11.61 3.76 0.32
CA GLN A 77 11.48 5.11 -0.18
C GLN A 77 11.47 6.12 0.97
N PRO A 78 12.37 7.12 0.99
CA PRO A 78 12.19 8.26 1.87
C PRO A 78 10.88 8.99 1.57
N TRP A 79 10.07 9.21 2.61
CA TRP A 79 8.79 9.92 2.52
C TRP A 79 8.73 11.02 3.57
N PRO A 80 9.37 12.18 3.33
CA PRO A 80 9.54 13.24 4.32
C PRO A 80 8.26 14.08 4.52
N PHE A 81 7.11 13.43 4.66
CA PHE A 81 5.81 14.03 4.88
C PHE A 81 5.12 13.37 6.10
N PRO A 82 5.50 13.72 7.36
CA PRO A 82 6.58 14.67 7.70
C PRO A 82 7.98 14.04 7.81
N ALA A 83 8.14 12.76 8.10
CA ALA A 83 9.44 12.15 8.42
C ALA A 83 9.48 10.63 8.25
N SER A 84 8.72 10.06 7.32
CA SER A 84 8.66 8.61 7.17
C SER A 84 9.72 8.05 6.24
N VAL A 85 10.06 6.79 6.45
CA VAL A 85 10.68 5.90 5.47
C VAL A 85 9.72 4.74 5.21
N MET A 86 9.33 4.57 3.95
CA MET A 86 8.44 3.49 3.53
C MET A 86 9.26 2.25 3.19
N ILE A 87 8.92 1.12 3.80
CA ILE A 87 9.57 -0.18 3.61
C ILE A 87 8.62 -1.06 2.79
N ALA A 88 8.94 -1.25 1.53
CA ALA A 88 8.04 -1.87 0.56
C ALA A 88 8.14 -3.40 0.56
N TYR A 89 7.00 -4.06 0.68
CA TYR A 89 6.85 -5.51 0.61
C TYR A 89 5.78 -5.93 -0.41
N GLU A 90 5.96 -7.09 -0.98
CA GLU A 90 4.90 -7.87 -1.62
C GLU A 90 4.54 -9.01 -0.67
N ALA A 91 3.26 -9.31 -0.50
CA ALA A 91 2.80 -10.41 0.33
C ALA A 91 1.71 -11.23 -0.37
N VAL A 92 1.72 -12.56 -0.12
CA VAL A 92 0.66 -13.47 -0.58
C VAL A 92 -0.15 -13.91 0.63
N ILE A 93 -1.48 -13.91 0.50
CA ILE A 93 -2.39 -14.37 1.54
C ILE A 93 -3.08 -15.69 1.17
N SER A 94 -3.40 -16.50 2.19
CA SER A 94 -4.04 -17.82 2.01
C SER A 94 -5.56 -17.79 2.01
N ASN A 95 -6.18 -16.70 2.46
CA ASN A 95 -7.63 -16.59 2.65
C ASN A 95 -8.30 -15.47 1.84
N PRO A 96 -8.07 -15.37 0.51
CA PRO A 96 -8.51 -14.23 -0.30
C PRO A 96 -10.04 -14.03 -0.32
N ASP A 97 -10.81 -15.09 -0.13
CA ASP A 97 -12.28 -15.05 -0.16
C ASP A 97 -12.89 -14.61 1.19
N SER A 98 -12.09 -14.48 2.24
CA SER A 98 -12.52 -14.11 3.60
C SER A 98 -12.11 -12.70 4.02
N VAL A 99 -11.35 -11.98 3.17
CA VAL A 99 -10.92 -10.62 3.50
C VAL A 99 -12.09 -9.64 3.46
N VAL A 100 -12.11 -8.75 4.44
CA VAL A 100 -13.10 -7.66 4.55
C VAL A 100 -12.38 -6.41 5.06
N ALA A 101 -12.80 -5.24 4.61
CA ALA A 101 -12.31 -3.97 5.17
C ALA A 101 -12.65 -3.89 6.66
N ASP A 102 -11.76 -3.37 7.49
CA ASP A 102 -11.95 -3.24 8.94
C ASP A 102 -13.04 -2.23 9.31
N GLY A 103 -13.42 -1.34 8.38
CA GLY A 103 -14.44 -0.30 8.55
C GLY A 103 -14.02 0.86 9.46
N GLN A 104 -12.81 0.82 10.00
CA GLN A 104 -12.25 1.87 10.85
C GLN A 104 -11.27 2.74 10.06
N GLU A 105 -10.20 2.17 9.59
CA GLU A 105 -9.21 2.81 8.74
C GLU A 105 -9.53 2.57 7.26
N ILE A 106 -9.70 1.33 6.87
CA ILE A 106 -10.07 0.91 5.52
C ILE A 106 -11.58 0.77 5.41
N GLU A 107 -12.20 1.57 4.55
CA GLU A 107 -13.64 1.55 4.31
C GLU A 107 -14.03 0.58 3.19
N GLU A 108 -13.17 0.40 2.22
CA GLU A 108 -13.43 -0.41 1.03
C GLU A 108 -12.17 -1.13 0.56
N ILE A 109 -12.32 -2.40 0.16
CA ILE A 109 -11.27 -3.18 -0.48
C ILE A 109 -11.76 -3.74 -1.80
N VAL A 110 -10.83 -3.94 -2.74
CA VAL A 110 -11.14 -4.49 -4.05
C VAL A 110 -10.04 -5.42 -4.54
N TRP A 111 -10.41 -6.64 -4.95
CA TRP A 111 -9.52 -7.53 -5.70
C TRP A 111 -9.52 -7.16 -7.18
N LEU A 112 -8.35 -7.11 -7.78
CA LEU A 112 -8.19 -6.70 -9.18
C LEU A 112 -7.22 -7.62 -9.93
N THR A 113 -7.68 -8.12 -11.07
CA THR A 113 -6.80 -8.58 -12.15
C THR A 113 -6.21 -7.36 -12.89
N ARG A 114 -5.25 -7.59 -13.79
CA ARG A 114 -4.69 -6.52 -14.63
C ARG A 114 -5.74 -5.87 -15.52
N GLU A 115 -6.62 -6.68 -16.11
CA GLU A 115 -7.69 -6.25 -16.99
C GLU A 115 -8.73 -5.40 -16.22
N GLU A 116 -9.11 -5.83 -15.03
CA GLU A 116 -10.04 -5.09 -14.18
C GLU A 116 -9.45 -3.76 -13.71
N LEU A 117 -8.16 -3.76 -13.29
CA LEU A 117 -7.47 -2.53 -12.93
C LEU A 117 -7.46 -1.53 -14.09
N LYS A 118 -7.08 -1.97 -15.28
CA LYS A 118 -7.10 -1.14 -16.48
C LYS A 118 -8.48 -0.56 -16.73
N SER A 119 -9.51 -1.41 -16.80
CA SER A 119 -10.88 -1.00 -17.08
C SER A 119 -11.39 0.03 -16.06
N LYS A 120 -11.15 -0.20 -14.76
CA LYS A 120 -11.56 0.74 -13.71
C LYS A 120 -10.79 2.05 -13.72
N CYS A 121 -9.52 2.03 -14.10
CA CYS A 121 -8.74 3.24 -14.31
C CYS A 121 -9.23 4.01 -15.53
N GLU A 122 -9.51 3.36 -16.64
CA GLU A 122 -10.01 3.99 -17.88
C GLU A 122 -11.41 4.61 -17.68
N SER A 123 -12.29 3.93 -16.95
CA SER A 123 -13.64 4.46 -16.61
C SER A 123 -13.61 5.56 -15.56
N GLY A 124 -12.49 5.74 -14.84
CA GLY A 124 -12.38 6.68 -13.73
C GLY A 124 -13.13 6.21 -12.46
N GLU A 125 -13.43 4.91 -12.35
CA GLU A 125 -13.97 4.30 -11.14
C GLU A 125 -12.89 4.11 -10.07
N LEU A 126 -11.62 4.03 -10.48
CA LEU A 126 -10.49 3.87 -9.58
C LEU A 126 -9.36 4.82 -9.96
N LEU A 127 -8.84 5.52 -8.96
CA LEU A 127 -7.69 6.42 -9.07
C LEU A 127 -6.52 5.85 -8.28
N LEU A 128 -5.40 5.68 -8.96
CA LEU A 128 -4.16 5.15 -8.38
C LEU A 128 -3.36 6.22 -7.64
N PRO A 129 -2.45 5.81 -6.72
CA PRO A 129 -1.54 6.73 -6.04
C PRO A 129 -0.69 7.56 -7.01
N PRO A 130 -0.15 8.70 -6.55
CA PRO A 130 0.75 9.53 -7.37
C PRO A 130 1.94 8.74 -7.90
N ILE A 131 2.40 9.09 -9.09
CA ILE A 131 3.53 8.44 -9.78
C ILE A 131 4.81 8.38 -8.93
N ILE A 132 5.02 9.39 -8.07
CA ILE A 132 6.20 9.48 -7.21
C ILE A 132 6.17 8.50 -6.02
N SER A 133 5.03 7.87 -5.73
CA SER A 133 4.90 7.00 -4.55
C SER A 133 5.37 5.58 -4.84
N VAL A 134 5.98 4.95 -3.85
CA VAL A 134 6.35 3.53 -3.92
C VAL A 134 5.13 2.63 -4.12
N ALA A 135 3.95 2.98 -3.57
CA ALA A 135 2.70 2.27 -3.84
C ALA A 135 2.42 2.17 -5.35
N ARG A 136 2.55 3.30 -6.08
CA ARG A 136 2.37 3.30 -7.53
C ARG A 136 3.44 2.49 -8.24
N ALA A 137 4.69 2.58 -7.79
CA ALA A 137 5.78 1.80 -8.37
C ALA A 137 5.55 0.29 -8.22
N MET A 138 5.04 -0.15 -7.05
CA MET A 138 4.69 -1.56 -6.79
C MET A 138 3.55 -2.04 -7.69
N ILE A 139 2.48 -1.25 -7.82
CA ILE A 139 1.35 -1.56 -8.70
C ILE A 139 1.82 -1.64 -10.16
N ASN A 140 2.63 -0.69 -10.62
CA ASN A 140 3.17 -0.70 -11.98
C ASN A 140 4.07 -1.91 -12.24
N ALA A 141 4.92 -2.29 -11.26
CA ALA A 141 5.80 -3.45 -11.39
C ALA A 141 4.99 -4.76 -11.49
N TRP A 142 3.93 -4.90 -10.68
CA TRP A 142 3.01 -6.04 -10.79
C TRP A 142 2.23 -6.04 -12.11
N TYR A 143 1.75 -4.87 -12.56
CA TYR A 143 1.00 -4.76 -13.82
C TYR A 143 1.86 -5.16 -15.02
N GLY A 144 3.11 -4.79 -15.03
CA GLY A 144 4.07 -5.13 -16.06
C GLY A 144 4.41 -3.97 -17.01
N PRO A 145 5.10 -4.25 -18.14
CA PRO A 145 5.70 -3.21 -19.00
C PRO A 145 4.70 -2.20 -19.60
N ALA A 146 3.43 -2.58 -19.73
CA ALA A 146 2.40 -1.70 -20.27
C ALA A 146 1.85 -0.68 -19.25
N ALA A 147 2.26 -0.74 -17.97
CA ALA A 147 1.72 0.10 -16.91
C ALA A 147 1.79 1.61 -17.19
N GLU A 148 2.91 2.08 -17.72
CA GLU A 148 3.08 3.51 -18.01
C GLU A 148 2.14 4.02 -19.11
N SER A 149 1.86 3.21 -20.12
CA SER A 149 0.96 3.58 -21.23
C SER A 149 -0.52 3.37 -20.88
N GLU A 150 -0.85 2.30 -20.16
CA GLU A 150 -2.24 1.90 -19.90
C GLU A 150 -2.81 2.47 -18.61
N LEU A 151 -1.97 2.73 -17.60
CA LEU A 151 -2.38 3.32 -16.32
C LEU A 151 -2.01 4.80 -16.18
N SER A 152 -1.54 5.43 -17.25
CA SER A 152 -1.16 6.86 -17.25
C SER A 152 -2.39 7.75 -17.09
N GLY A 153 -2.24 8.86 -16.38
CA GLY A 153 -3.31 9.85 -16.20
C GLY A 153 -4.36 9.52 -15.12
N GLN A 154 -4.37 8.32 -14.61
CA GLN A 154 -5.32 7.87 -13.57
C GLN A 154 -4.67 7.91 -12.18
N SER A 155 -4.18 9.07 -11.78
CA SER A 155 -3.59 9.27 -10.45
C SER A 155 -4.35 10.31 -9.65
N TRP A 156 -4.18 10.26 -8.34
CA TRP A 156 -4.68 11.30 -7.45
C TRP A 156 -4.09 12.66 -7.86
N ARG A 157 -4.95 13.61 -8.12
CA ARG A 157 -4.53 15.01 -8.22
C ARG A 157 -4.72 15.64 -6.84
N ASN A 158 -3.69 16.30 -6.36
CA ASN A 158 -3.78 17.13 -5.16
C ASN A 158 -4.64 18.37 -5.45
#